data_1d91da5868b4cba4b4f92652b879d589
#
_entry.id   1d91da5868b4cba4b4f92652b879d589
#
_cell.length_a   1.000
_cell.length_b   1.000
_cell.length_c   1.000
_cell.angle_alpha   90.00
_cell.angle_beta   90.00
_cell.angle_gamma   90.00
#
_symmetry.space_group_name_H-M   'P 1'
#
loop_
_entity.id
_entity.type
_entity.pdbx_description
1 polymer ?
#
loop_
_entity_poly.entity_id
_entity_poly.type
_entity_poly.pdbx_seq_one_letter_code
_entity_poly.pdbx_strand_id
1 'polypeptide(L)'
;ITALIGLTADQRGVQLPLSNWGSGTRRLSALAIAEKNQNDQSITLVDEVERGLEPYRQRALVEKLQGGDAQAFITTHSTSAVSAATASALWYLDHAGAIGRLDSAKVSAHQVRDPEAFLSRFTIIAEGATEVGFVRVLLRRALGAPLPNYGILVSDGTGHETSLNLLEALSAGGLK
;
A
#
# COMPACT_ATOMS: atom_id res chain seq x y z
N ILE A 1 14.55 15.13 40.69
CA ILE A 1 13.80 13.85 40.54
C ILE A 1 13.04 13.97 39.22
N THR A 2 13.55 13.35 38.19
CA THR A 2 12.87 13.26 36.86
C THR A 2 11.82 12.18 37.00
N ALA A 3 10.54 12.53 37.11
CA ALA A 3 9.44 11.59 37.08
C ALA A 3 9.39 11.00 35.68
N LEU A 4 9.69 9.72 35.53
CA LEU A 4 9.47 8.94 34.30
C LEU A 4 7.95 8.68 34.17
N ILE A 5 7.28 9.52 33.40
CA ILE A 5 5.87 9.29 33.03
C ILE A 5 5.87 8.26 31.91
N GLY A 6 5.38 7.08 32.19
CA GLY A 6 5.20 6.01 31.22
C GLY A 6 3.73 5.83 30.85
N LEU A 7 3.44 5.60 29.58
CA LEU A 7 2.12 5.16 29.13
C LEU A 7 1.92 3.68 29.46
N THR A 8 0.78 3.35 30.07
CA THR A 8 0.35 1.96 30.32
C THR A 8 -0.93 1.69 29.54
N ALA A 9 -1.11 0.46 29.09
CA ALA A 9 -2.36 -0.01 28.51
C ALA A 9 -2.88 -1.20 29.33
N ASP A 10 -4.19 -1.23 29.54
CA ASP A 10 -4.87 -2.35 30.20
C ASP A 10 -5.21 -3.43 29.20
N GLN A 11 -4.81 -4.65 29.49
CA GLN A 11 -5.23 -5.83 28.74
C GLN A 11 -5.74 -6.88 29.74
N ARG A 12 -7.04 -7.08 29.72
CA ARG A 12 -7.71 -8.07 30.58
C ARG A 12 -7.40 -7.90 32.08
N GLY A 13 -7.36 -6.64 32.57
CA GLY A 13 -7.08 -6.34 33.96
C GLY A 13 -5.58 -6.29 34.33
N VAL A 14 -4.69 -6.45 33.35
CA VAL A 14 -3.25 -6.33 33.57
C VAL A 14 -2.76 -5.01 32.94
N GLN A 15 -2.23 -4.12 33.77
CA GLN A 15 -1.61 -2.89 33.29
C GLN A 15 -0.15 -3.16 32.91
N LEU A 16 0.13 -3.08 31.61
CA LEU A 16 1.47 -3.23 31.06
C LEU A 16 1.98 -1.93 30.48
N PRO A 17 3.25 -1.54 30.74
CA PRO A 17 3.87 -0.42 30.07
C PRO A 17 3.79 -0.60 28.55
N LEU A 18 3.48 0.50 27.82
CA LEU A 18 3.35 0.46 26.36
C LEU A 18 4.65 0.00 25.68
N SER A 19 5.79 0.18 26.32
CA SER A 19 7.10 -0.33 25.86
C SER A 19 7.15 -1.85 25.72
N ASN A 20 6.33 -2.59 26.49
CA ASN A 20 6.28 -4.05 26.47
C ASN A 20 5.30 -4.61 25.41
N TRP A 21 4.59 -3.73 24.73
CA TRP A 21 3.65 -4.12 23.66
C TRP A 21 4.37 -4.32 22.32
N GLY A 22 3.77 -5.11 21.45
CA GLY A 22 4.28 -5.32 20.09
C GLY A 22 4.41 -3.99 19.32
N SER A 23 5.29 -3.96 18.32
CA SER A 23 5.59 -2.75 17.52
C SER A 23 4.34 -2.15 16.88
N GLY A 24 3.42 -2.96 16.37
CA GLY A 24 2.16 -2.50 15.78
C GLY A 24 1.25 -1.78 16.79
N THR A 25 1.07 -2.35 17.99
CA THR A 25 0.26 -1.71 19.02
C THR A 25 0.86 -0.38 19.47
N ARG A 26 2.17 -0.33 19.65
CA ARG A 26 2.87 0.93 20.01
C ARG A 26 2.68 1.99 18.95
N ARG A 27 2.76 1.61 17.66
CA ARG A 27 2.56 2.50 16.53
C ARG A 27 1.13 3.05 16.47
N LEU A 28 0.12 2.19 16.58
CA LEU A 28 -1.28 2.61 16.60
C LEU A 28 -1.58 3.53 17.78
N SER A 29 -1.01 3.25 18.95
CA SER A 29 -1.15 4.12 20.11
C SER A 29 -0.51 5.49 19.90
N ALA A 30 0.67 5.55 19.28
CA ALA A 30 1.34 6.80 18.94
C ALA A 30 0.51 7.65 17.97
N LEU A 31 -0.07 7.03 16.93
CA LEU A 31 -0.96 7.71 15.99
C LEU A 31 -2.23 8.21 16.68
N ALA A 32 -2.85 7.41 17.55
CA ALA A 32 -4.05 7.82 18.28
C ALA A 32 -3.78 8.99 19.27
N ILE A 33 -2.60 9.04 19.85
CA ILE A 33 -2.19 10.17 20.72
C ILE A 33 -1.92 11.41 19.87
N ALA A 34 -1.24 11.25 18.73
CA ALA A 34 -0.98 12.33 17.80
C ALA A 34 -2.29 12.97 17.32
N GLU A 35 -3.27 12.16 16.90
CA GLU A 35 -4.60 12.64 16.50
C GLU A 35 -5.28 13.51 17.58
N LYS A 36 -5.25 13.07 18.85
CA LYS A 36 -5.86 13.83 19.95
C LYS A 36 -5.19 15.18 20.23
N ASN A 37 -3.95 15.32 19.82
CA ASN A 37 -3.15 16.54 20.01
C ASN A 37 -3.09 17.41 18.75
N GLN A 38 -3.77 17.01 17.68
CA GLN A 38 -3.78 17.74 16.41
C GLN A 38 -4.67 18.99 16.50
N ASN A 39 -4.14 20.08 15.97
CA ASN A 39 -4.93 21.25 15.57
C ASN A 39 -5.38 21.06 14.11
N ASP A 40 -6.37 21.79 13.64
CA ASP A 40 -7.02 21.66 12.32
C ASP A 40 -6.09 21.76 11.08
N GLN A 41 -4.79 22.00 11.27
CA GLN A 41 -3.78 22.13 10.21
C GLN A 41 -2.67 21.08 10.28
N SER A 42 -2.88 19.99 10.99
CA SER A 42 -1.85 18.96 11.16
C SER A 42 -1.68 18.11 9.92
N ILE A 43 -0.43 17.79 9.56
CA ILE A 43 -0.08 16.83 8.52
C ILE A 43 0.40 15.54 9.17
N THR A 44 -0.16 14.42 8.77
CA THR A 44 0.25 13.10 9.28
C THR A 44 1.17 12.42 8.26
N LEU A 45 2.37 12.06 8.69
CA LEU A 45 3.33 11.30 7.90
C LEU A 45 3.44 9.88 8.46
N VAL A 46 3.17 8.87 7.63
CA VAL A 46 3.24 7.45 8.02
C VAL A 46 4.18 6.73 7.06
N ASP A 47 5.37 6.43 7.53
CA ASP A 47 6.33 5.66 6.76
C ASP A 47 6.13 4.16 6.96
N GLU A 48 6.11 3.38 5.85
CA GLU A 48 5.86 1.94 5.83
C GLU A 48 4.63 1.56 6.67
N VAL A 49 3.42 1.90 6.21
CA VAL A 49 2.16 1.68 6.97
C VAL A 49 1.99 0.25 7.44
N GLU A 50 2.55 -0.72 6.72
CA GLU A 50 2.53 -2.15 7.04
C GLU A 50 3.39 -2.54 8.25
N ARG A 51 4.32 -1.73 8.65
CA ARG A 51 5.34 -2.11 9.64
C ARG A 51 4.72 -2.47 11.00
N GLY A 52 4.83 -3.76 11.34
CA GLY A 52 4.31 -4.33 12.59
C GLY A 52 2.79 -4.46 12.66
N LEU A 53 2.09 -4.31 11.52
CA LEU A 53 0.64 -4.45 11.44
C LEU A 53 0.25 -5.63 10.55
N GLU A 54 -0.74 -6.38 10.99
CA GLU A 54 -1.38 -7.41 10.18
C GLU A 54 -2.20 -6.77 9.02
N PRO A 55 -2.40 -7.48 7.89
CA PRO A 55 -3.06 -6.92 6.70
C PRO A 55 -4.40 -6.23 6.96
N TYR A 56 -5.24 -6.80 7.84
CA TYR A 56 -6.53 -6.19 8.18
C TYR A 56 -6.39 -4.86 8.95
N ARG A 57 -5.35 -4.74 9.79
CA ARG A 57 -5.05 -3.49 10.52
C ARG A 57 -4.46 -2.43 9.62
N GLN A 58 -3.69 -2.83 8.62
CA GLN A 58 -3.18 -1.92 7.59
C GLN A 58 -4.34 -1.29 6.83
N ARG A 59 -5.31 -2.11 6.38
CA ARG A 59 -6.53 -1.62 5.72
C ARG A 59 -7.29 -0.64 6.60
N ALA A 60 -7.60 -1.03 7.84
CA ALA A 60 -8.34 -0.19 8.77
C ALA A 60 -7.62 1.15 9.06
N LEU A 61 -6.27 1.14 9.13
CA LEU A 61 -5.50 2.36 9.32
C LEU A 61 -5.55 3.27 8.10
N VAL A 62 -5.39 2.72 6.90
CA VAL A 62 -5.48 3.49 5.64
C VAL A 62 -6.88 4.08 5.49
N GLU A 63 -7.94 3.29 5.70
CA GLU A 63 -9.33 3.76 5.64
C GLU A 63 -9.59 4.89 6.64
N LYS A 64 -9.06 4.76 7.86
CA LYS A 64 -9.17 5.80 8.88
C LYS A 64 -8.46 7.10 8.48
N LEU A 65 -7.23 7.01 7.96
CA LEU A 65 -6.44 8.17 7.57
C LEU A 65 -7.02 8.90 6.36
N GLN A 66 -7.57 8.17 5.38
CA GLN A 66 -8.19 8.80 4.21
C GLN A 66 -9.59 9.38 4.50
N GLY A 67 -10.27 8.94 5.56
CA GLY A 67 -11.55 9.47 6.02
C GLY A 67 -11.44 10.61 7.04
N GLY A 68 -10.24 10.97 7.48
CA GLY A 68 -10.01 12.03 8.45
C GLY A 68 -9.92 13.42 7.80
N ASP A 69 -10.04 14.48 8.61
CA ASP A 69 -9.96 15.87 8.15
C ASP A 69 -8.51 16.33 7.90
N ALA A 70 -7.53 15.66 8.51
CA ALA A 70 -6.11 15.98 8.37
C ALA A 70 -5.50 15.39 7.10
N GLN A 71 -4.61 16.14 6.44
CA GLN A 71 -3.86 15.61 5.31
C GLN A 71 -2.88 14.52 5.78
N ALA A 72 -2.90 13.35 5.12
CA ALA A 72 -1.99 12.26 5.40
C ALA A 72 -1.15 11.88 4.16
N PHE A 73 0.14 11.64 4.40
CA PHE A 73 1.06 11.05 3.43
C PHE A 73 1.53 9.70 3.97
N ILE A 74 1.40 8.67 3.16
CA ILE A 74 1.68 7.28 3.55
C ILE A 74 2.64 6.69 2.54
N THR A 75 3.74 6.08 3.00
CA THR A 75 4.54 5.17 2.17
C THR A 75 4.16 3.73 2.45
N THR A 76 4.20 2.88 1.43
CA THR A 76 3.86 1.47 1.58
C THR A 76 4.43 0.60 0.47
N HIS A 77 4.74 -0.65 0.83
CA HIS A 77 4.99 -1.78 -0.07
C HIS A 77 3.94 -2.89 0.12
N SER A 78 2.81 -2.58 0.76
CA SER A 78 1.75 -3.55 1.07
C SER A 78 0.61 -3.50 0.08
N THR A 79 0.30 -4.65 -0.52
CA THR A 79 -0.90 -4.83 -1.35
C THR A 79 -2.18 -4.53 -0.58
N SER A 80 -2.21 -4.82 0.72
CA SER A 80 -3.36 -4.52 1.59
C SER A 80 -3.59 -3.02 1.79
N ALA A 81 -2.51 -2.24 1.89
CA ALA A 81 -2.60 -0.79 1.99
C ALA A 81 -2.99 -0.17 0.65
N VAL A 82 -2.37 -0.62 -0.45
CA VAL A 82 -2.70 -0.14 -1.80
C VAL A 82 -4.16 -0.41 -2.13
N SER A 83 -4.68 -1.62 -1.87
CA SER A 83 -6.08 -1.96 -2.16
C SER A 83 -7.09 -1.16 -1.33
N ALA A 84 -6.72 -0.71 -0.14
CA ALA A 84 -7.59 0.08 0.74
C ALA A 84 -7.59 1.59 0.42
N ALA A 85 -6.56 2.08 -0.29
CA ALA A 85 -6.35 3.51 -0.55
C ALA A 85 -7.23 4.05 -1.70
N THR A 86 -8.51 3.67 -1.73
CA THR A 86 -9.43 3.96 -2.85
C THR A 86 -9.88 5.42 -2.95
N ALA A 87 -9.84 6.15 -1.84
CA ALA A 87 -10.15 7.58 -1.79
C ALA A 87 -8.91 8.46 -1.75
N SER A 88 -7.72 7.88 -1.96
CA SER A 88 -6.43 8.57 -1.89
C SER A 88 -5.81 8.72 -3.29
N ALA A 89 -4.99 9.75 -3.46
CA ALA A 89 -4.15 9.87 -4.65
C ALA A 89 -2.94 8.93 -4.52
N LEU A 90 -2.76 8.05 -5.50
CA LEU A 90 -1.57 7.21 -5.60
C LEU A 90 -0.45 7.94 -6.30
N TRP A 91 0.73 7.87 -5.72
CA TRP A 91 1.96 8.41 -6.29
C TRP A 91 2.99 7.30 -6.41
N TYR A 92 3.68 7.28 -7.52
CA TYR A 92 4.79 6.37 -7.75
C TYR A 92 6.11 7.12 -7.60
N LEU A 93 7.04 6.49 -6.90
CA LEU A 93 8.42 6.98 -6.75
C LEU A 93 9.35 5.92 -7.31
N ASP A 94 10.10 6.25 -8.36
CA ASP A 94 11.08 5.33 -8.93
C ASP A 94 12.42 5.39 -8.19
N HIS A 95 13.30 4.43 -8.50
CA HIS A 95 14.63 4.35 -7.90
C HIS A 95 15.58 5.49 -8.35
N ALA A 96 15.21 6.26 -9.36
CA ALA A 96 15.95 7.45 -9.80
C ALA A 96 15.43 8.73 -9.10
N GLY A 97 14.39 8.61 -8.26
CA GLY A 97 13.79 9.72 -7.54
C GLY A 97 12.72 10.49 -8.33
N ALA A 98 12.32 9.97 -9.50
CA ALA A 98 11.22 10.57 -10.23
C ALA A 98 9.88 10.22 -9.58
N ILE A 99 9.01 11.22 -9.46
CA ILE A 99 7.69 11.08 -8.82
C ILE A 99 6.62 11.28 -9.89
N GLY A 100 5.67 10.35 -9.96
CA GLY A 100 4.52 10.42 -10.85
C GLY A 100 3.21 10.21 -10.09
N ARG A 101 2.15 10.88 -10.52
CA ARG A 101 0.81 10.67 -9.98
C ARG A 101 0.04 9.74 -10.91
N LEU A 102 -0.57 8.71 -10.34
CA LEU A 102 -1.45 7.82 -11.08
C LEU A 102 -2.86 8.43 -11.20
N ASP A 103 -3.47 8.29 -12.36
CA ASP A 103 -4.86 8.69 -12.56
C ASP A 103 -5.79 7.70 -11.87
N SER A 104 -6.31 8.10 -10.70
CA SER A 104 -7.17 7.25 -9.86
C SER A 104 -8.43 6.79 -10.57
N ALA A 105 -8.99 7.57 -11.48
CA ALA A 105 -10.18 7.16 -12.24
C ALA A 105 -9.90 5.96 -13.15
N LYS A 106 -8.69 5.87 -13.72
CA LYS A 106 -8.27 4.78 -14.61
C LYS A 106 -7.73 3.56 -13.87
N VAL A 107 -7.16 3.72 -12.68
CA VAL A 107 -6.48 2.63 -11.97
C VAL A 107 -7.26 2.03 -10.80
N SER A 108 -8.29 2.69 -10.28
CA SER A 108 -8.98 2.30 -9.03
C SER A 108 -9.54 0.88 -9.05
N ALA A 109 -10.17 0.47 -10.13
CA ALA A 109 -10.71 -0.88 -10.25
C ALA A 109 -9.59 -1.94 -10.22
N HIS A 110 -8.48 -1.66 -10.87
CA HIS A 110 -7.32 -2.55 -10.91
C HIS A 110 -6.57 -2.55 -9.57
N GLN A 111 -6.47 -1.40 -8.92
CA GLN A 111 -5.90 -1.22 -7.59
C GLN A 111 -6.55 -2.13 -6.54
N VAL A 112 -7.87 -2.26 -6.58
CA VAL A 112 -8.61 -3.15 -5.67
C VAL A 112 -8.46 -4.61 -6.07
N ARG A 113 -8.50 -4.91 -7.37
CA ARG A 113 -8.50 -6.29 -7.89
C ARG A 113 -7.12 -6.94 -7.85
N ASP A 114 -6.09 -6.21 -8.27
CA ASP A 114 -4.72 -6.72 -8.36
C ASP A 114 -3.69 -5.65 -7.91
N PRO A 115 -3.67 -5.33 -6.61
CA PRO A 115 -2.79 -4.30 -6.06
C PRO A 115 -1.30 -4.62 -6.21
N GLU A 116 -0.94 -5.90 -6.41
CA GLU A 116 0.44 -6.33 -6.64
C GLU A 116 1.01 -5.75 -7.96
N ALA A 117 0.13 -5.44 -8.93
CA ALA A 117 0.52 -4.82 -10.19
C ALA A 117 1.23 -3.47 -10.01
N PHE A 118 0.97 -2.76 -8.90
CA PHE A 118 1.56 -1.48 -8.57
C PHE A 118 2.88 -1.59 -7.78
N LEU A 119 3.21 -2.78 -7.30
CA LEU A 119 4.35 -3.04 -6.42
C LEU A 119 5.40 -3.96 -7.04
N SER A 120 5.06 -4.62 -8.14
CA SER A 120 5.95 -5.51 -8.85
C SER A 120 7.04 -4.73 -9.60
N ARG A 121 8.23 -5.33 -9.72
CA ARG A 121 9.33 -4.74 -10.48
C ARG A 121 9.00 -4.57 -11.96
N PHE A 122 8.28 -5.56 -12.52
CA PHE A 122 7.74 -5.55 -13.88
C PHE A 122 6.32 -6.10 -13.85
N THR A 123 5.38 -5.34 -14.37
CA THR A 123 4.00 -5.79 -14.54
C THR A 123 3.70 -5.92 -16.02
N ILE A 124 3.32 -7.12 -16.43
CA ILE A 124 2.85 -7.42 -17.78
C ILE A 124 1.34 -7.46 -17.71
N ILE A 125 0.67 -6.56 -18.43
CA ILE A 125 -0.78 -6.51 -18.51
C ILE A 125 -1.20 -7.31 -19.73
N ALA A 126 -1.91 -8.39 -19.49
CA ALA A 126 -2.51 -9.23 -20.52
C ALA A 126 -4.01 -8.88 -20.67
N GLU A 127 -4.58 -9.09 -21.86
CA GLU A 127 -5.96 -8.71 -22.13
C GLU A 127 -6.97 -9.51 -21.31
N GLY A 128 -6.67 -10.80 -21.05
CA GLY A 128 -7.56 -11.66 -20.31
C GLY A 128 -6.87 -12.89 -19.74
N ALA A 129 -7.66 -13.74 -19.07
CA ALA A 129 -7.15 -14.90 -18.34
C ALA A 129 -6.37 -15.92 -19.23
N THR A 130 -6.76 -16.06 -20.49
CA THR A 130 -6.09 -16.96 -21.46
C THR A 130 -4.67 -16.50 -21.73
N GLU A 131 -4.50 -15.22 -22.04
CA GLU A 131 -3.19 -14.60 -22.27
C GLU A 131 -2.33 -14.62 -21.02
N VAL A 132 -2.91 -14.34 -19.85
CA VAL A 132 -2.22 -14.47 -18.56
C VAL A 132 -1.64 -15.87 -18.38
N GLY A 133 -2.45 -16.90 -18.63
CA GLY A 133 -2.01 -18.29 -18.55
C GLY A 133 -0.89 -18.60 -19.54
N PHE A 134 -1.04 -18.21 -20.78
CA PHE A 134 -0.05 -18.41 -21.85
C PHE A 134 1.28 -17.70 -21.53
N VAL A 135 1.23 -16.41 -21.21
CA VAL A 135 2.42 -15.59 -20.91
C VAL A 135 3.18 -16.15 -19.71
N ARG A 136 2.47 -16.55 -18.63
CA ARG A 136 3.10 -17.16 -17.46
C ARG A 136 3.88 -18.44 -17.82
N VAL A 137 3.30 -19.31 -18.63
CA VAL A 137 3.96 -20.57 -19.07
C VAL A 137 5.17 -20.25 -19.94
N LEU A 138 5.00 -19.34 -20.92
CA LEU A 138 6.07 -18.95 -21.84
C LEU A 138 7.27 -18.36 -21.09
N LEU A 139 7.02 -17.37 -20.22
CA LEU A 139 8.07 -16.72 -19.45
C LEU A 139 8.75 -17.67 -18.47
N ARG A 140 7.98 -18.53 -17.79
CA ARG A 140 8.57 -19.54 -16.90
C ARG A 140 9.53 -20.48 -17.63
N ARG A 141 9.18 -20.88 -18.86
CA ARG A 141 10.06 -21.70 -19.70
C ARG A 141 11.31 -20.94 -20.16
N ALA A 142 11.13 -19.70 -20.61
CA ALA A 142 12.22 -18.87 -21.11
C ALA A 142 13.22 -18.47 -19.99
N LEU A 143 12.72 -18.17 -18.80
CA LEU A 143 13.55 -17.73 -17.68
C LEU A 143 14.09 -18.89 -16.82
N GLY A 144 13.54 -20.09 -16.97
CA GLY A 144 13.97 -21.29 -16.23
C GLY A 144 13.64 -21.28 -14.73
N ALA A 145 12.90 -20.27 -14.25
CA ALA A 145 12.51 -20.16 -12.85
C ALA A 145 11.13 -19.48 -12.70
N PRO A 146 10.49 -19.55 -11.51
CA PRO A 146 9.23 -18.86 -11.24
C PRO A 146 9.33 -17.34 -11.43
N LEU A 147 8.30 -16.70 -11.99
CA LEU A 147 8.27 -15.27 -12.27
C LEU A 147 8.50 -14.37 -11.05
N PRO A 148 8.00 -14.71 -9.85
CA PRO A 148 8.27 -13.91 -8.64
C PRO A 148 9.76 -13.77 -8.30
N ASN A 149 10.59 -14.74 -8.68
CA ASN A 149 12.05 -14.66 -8.48
C ASN A 149 12.69 -13.47 -9.24
N TYR A 150 12.01 -12.99 -10.25
CA TYR A 150 12.42 -11.83 -11.07
C TYR A 150 11.62 -10.57 -10.75
N GLY A 151 10.66 -10.65 -9.81
CA GLY A 151 9.72 -9.57 -9.51
C GLY A 151 8.74 -9.29 -10.66
N ILE A 152 8.43 -10.32 -11.47
CA ILE A 152 7.52 -10.22 -12.62
C ILE A 152 6.13 -10.68 -12.21
N LEU A 153 5.15 -9.81 -12.42
CA LEU A 153 3.73 -10.12 -12.36
C LEU A 153 3.11 -10.13 -13.77
N VAL A 154 2.22 -11.07 -14.03
CA VAL A 154 1.34 -11.06 -15.20
C VAL A 154 -0.08 -10.85 -14.70
N SER A 155 -0.63 -9.68 -14.98
CA SER A 155 -1.93 -9.21 -14.49
C SER A 155 -2.97 -9.24 -15.60
N ASP A 156 -4.22 -9.55 -15.24
CA ASP A 156 -5.38 -9.54 -16.13
C ASP A 156 -5.95 -8.13 -16.24
N GLY A 157 -5.91 -7.53 -17.43
CA GLY A 157 -6.43 -6.20 -17.71
C GLY A 157 -7.95 -6.16 -17.91
N THR A 158 -8.63 -7.33 -17.95
CA THR A 158 -10.09 -7.46 -18.13
C THR A 158 -10.64 -6.91 -19.45
N GLY A 159 -9.91 -7.12 -20.52
CA GLY A 159 -10.29 -6.73 -21.87
C GLY A 159 -9.36 -5.70 -22.49
N HIS A 160 -9.41 -5.58 -23.79
CA HIS A 160 -8.48 -4.79 -24.59
C HIS A 160 -8.46 -3.31 -24.19
N GLU A 161 -9.62 -2.66 -24.17
CA GLU A 161 -9.72 -1.22 -23.86
C GLU A 161 -9.29 -0.91 -22.42
N THR A 162 -9.69 -1.76 -21.46
CA THR A 162 -9.31 -1.61 -20.05
C THR A 162 -7.80 -1.76 -19.88
N SER A 163 -7.19 -2.72 -20.57
CA SER A 163 -5.74 -2.94 -20.57
C SER A 163 -4.97 -1.73 -21.11
N LEU A 164 -5.43 -1.14 -22.21
CA LEU A 164 -4.80 0.04 -22.80
C LEU A 164 -4.92 1.26 -21.88
N ASN A 165 -6.11 1.51 -21.33
CA ASN A 165 -6.33 2.60 -20.38
C ASN A 165 -5.45 2.46 -19.12
N LEU A 166 -5.28 1.24 -18.62
CA LEU A 166 -4.42 0.95 -17.49
C LEU A 166 -2.94 1.20 -17.84
N LEU A 167 -2.47 0.71 -18.98
CA LEU A 167 -1.10 0.95 -19.46
C LEU A 167 -0.81 2.43 -19.63
N GLU A 168 -1.74 3.17 -20.24
CA GLU A 168 -1.61 4.63 -20.39
C GLU A 168 -1.50 5.33 -19.03
N ALA A 169 -2.37 4.99 -18.08
CA ALA A 169 -2.36 5.57 -16.75
C ALA A 169 -1.07 5.27 -15.97
N LEU A 170 -0.58 4.03 -16.04
CA LEU A 170 0.67 3.62 -15.40
C LEU A 170 1.88 4.31 -16.02
N SER A 171 1.94 4.36 -17.35
CA SER A 171 3.04 5.02 -18.08
C SER A 171 3.05 6.53 -17.82
N ALA A 172 1.89 7.19 -17.84
CA ALA A 172 1.76 8.61 -17.52
C ALA A 172 2.17 8.92 -16.08
N GLY A 173 1.94 7.97 -15.14
CA GLY A 173 2.41 8.03 -13.74
C GLY A 173 3.90 7.78 -13.56
N GLY A 174 4.62 7.38 -14.62
CA GLY A 174 6.07 7.12 -14.58
C GLY A 174 6.46 5.66 -14.31
N LEU A 175 5.50 4.75 -14.22
CA LEU A 175 5.77 3.31 -14.20
C LEU A 175 6.28 2.85 -15.58
N LYS A 176 7.37 2.09 -15.59
CA LYS A 176 8.03 1.58 -16.82
C LYS A 176 7.84 0.08 -16.96
#